data_2409c9e463c1bbb2324e9582025dd09c
#
_entry.id   2409c9e463c1bbb2324e9582025dd09c
#
_cell.length_a   1.000
_cell.length_b   1.000
_cell.length_c   1.000
_cell.angle_alpha   90.00
_cell.angle_beta   90.00
_cell.angle_gamma   90.00
#
_symmetry.space_group_name_H-M   'P 1'
#
loop_
_entity.id
_entity.type
_entity.pdbx_description
1 polymer ?
#
loop_
_entity_poly.entity_id
_entity_poly.type
_entity_poly.pdbx_seq_one_letter_code
_entity_poly.pdbx_strand_id
1 'polypeptide(L)'
;MTDTIDKPDESSASPDRRTFLKTAATVGAAGALAAPLAGPMHGKYSLAPISTAQAQPAMPKLSDKKWWPSKWGADDERGATNHMTPQKVLDAAKWIRDGKVYKIGRTYEQGMPLFGARAFSLRIPGGPTGGPFGANKLVYHDEFLATEIGQVGTQFDGLGHIGIQLGKDGDKSEMRFYNGHTAAEISDAYGLKKLGVEKLKPLFTRGHLVDIQAVRGRMLDAGEEITVADVRSALQRQNMQESDIKPGDAIFFNTGWGSLWMKNNDRFNSGEPGIGLEVARWVIEKDLCLTAADTWAVEVVPNPDKNLAFAVHAELQTKHGILNHENLVFDELIAAGKYQFVYIFTPSPIKGATGSNGCPIAVT
;
A
#
# COMPACT_ATOMS: atom_id res chain seq x y z
N MET A 1 -60.15 33.21 36.49
CA MET A 1 -59.54 33.26 35.14
C MET A 1 -58.41 32.37 35.20
N THR A 2 -58.62 31.14 34.73
CA THR A 2 -57.63 30.04 34.73
C THR A 2 -57.27 29.79 33.29
N ASP A 3 -56.03 30.14 32.92
CA ASP A 3 -55.46 29.88 31.61
C ASP A 3 -55.06 28.40 31.56
N THR A 4 -55.72 27.66 30.71
CA THR A 4 -55.34 26.29 30.30
C THR A 4 -54.32 26.39 29.18
N ILE A 5 -53.07 25.96 29.46
CA ILE A 5 -52.02 25.78 28.46
C ILE A 5 -52.27 24.46 27.76
N ASP A 6 -52.56 24.51 26.47
CA ASP A 6 -52.65 23.37 25.57
C ASP A 6 -51.27 22.71 25.40
N LYS A 7 -51.22 21.38 25.62
CA LYS A 7 -50.01 20.54 25.32
C LYS A 7 -50.00 20.23 23.83
N PRO A 8 -48.85 20.34 23.14
CA PRO A 8 -48.74 19.86 21.76
C PRO A 8 -48.77 18.34 21.67
N ASP A 9 -49.44 17.86 20.65
CA ASP A 9 -49.70 16.48 20.27
C ASP A 9 -48.36 15.75 19.95
N GLU A 10 -48.01 14.71 20.71
CA GLU A 10 -46.89 13.82 20.48
C GLU A 10 -47.27 12.74 19.47
N SER A 11 -47.33 13.06 18.17
CA SER A 11 -47.45 12.02 17.11
C SER A 11 -46.61 12.32 15.88
N SER A 12 -45.27 12.40 16.07
CA SER A 12 -44.32 12.20 14.99
C SER A 12 -43.08 11.54 15.53
N ALA A 13 -43.21 10.26 15.89
CA ALA A 13 -42.05 9.42 16.15
C ALA A 13 -41.27 9.22 14.85
N SER A 14 -40.05 9.72 14.81
CA SER A 14 -39.09 9.37 13.77
C SER A 14 -38.85 7.85 13.77
N PRO A 15 -38.79 7.17 12.61
CA PRO A 15 -38.58 5.72 12.57
C PRO A 15 -37.23 5.36 13.18
N ASP A 16 -37.27 4.42 14.14
CA ASP A 16 -36.10 3.87 14.81
C ASP A 16 -35.11 3.28 13.78
N ARG A 17 -33.82 3.42 14.06
CA ARG A 17 -32.71 2.90 13.26
C ARG A 17 -32.88 1.41 12.89
N ARG A 18 -33.55 0.63 13.74
CA ARG A 18 -33.86 -0.79 13.50
C ARG A 18 -34.93 -0.99 12.42
N THR A 19 -35.87 -0.07 12.30
CA THR A 19 -36.92 -0.12 11.26
C THR A 19 -36.32 0.24 9.91
N PHE A 20 -35.40 1.21 9.85
CA PHE A 20 -34.66 1.57 8.64
C PHE A 20 -33.86 0.39 8.05
N LEU A 21 -33.15 -0.38 8.89
CA LEU A 21 -32.40 -1.55 8.46
C LEU A 21 -33.29 -2.71 7.98
N LYS A 22 -34.48 -2.87 8.56
CA LYS A 22 -35.43 -3.91 8.12
C LYS A 22 -36.10 -3.56 6.78
N THR A 23 -36.35 -2.29 6.51
CA THR A 23 -36.94 -1.85 5.23
C THR A 23 -35.91 -1.95 4.09
N ALA A 24 -34.63 -1.68 4.37
CA ALA A 24 -33.55 -1.86 3.39
C ALA A 24 -33.33 -3.33 3.02
N ALA A 25 -33.52 -4.26 3.96
CA ALA A 25 -33.37 -5.70 3.70
C ALA A 25 -34.53 -6.31 2.87
N THR A 26 -35.72 -5.68 2.87
CA THR A 26 -36.87 -6.19 2.11
C THR A 26 -36.95 -5.68 0.67
N VAL A 27 -36.30 -4.57 0.35
CA VAL A 27 -36.23 -4.05 -1.04
C VAL A 27 -35.13 -4.73 -1.86
N GLY A 28 -34.15 -5.35 -1.20
CA GLY A 28 -33.03 -6.04 -1.85
C GLY A 28 -33.34 -7.44 -2.41
N ALA A 29 -34.53 -8.01 -2.15
CA ALA A 29 -34.87 -9.39 -2.51
C ALA A 29 -35.72 -9.58 -3.79
N ALA A 30 -36.09 -8.52 -4.49
CA ALA A 30 -36.90 -8.60 -5.71
C ALA A 30 -36.18 -7.92 -6.87
N GLY A 31 -35.20 -8.58 -7.46
CA GLY A 31 -34.52 -8.07 -8.66
C GLY A 31 -33.25 -8.77 -9.07
N ALA A 32 -33.01 -10.00 -8.61
CA ALA A 32 -31.94 -10.83 -9.15
C ALA A 32 -32.42 -11.48 -10.47
N LEU A 33 -32.53 -10.71 -11.55
CA LEU A 33 -32.43 -11.24 -12.89
C LEU A 33 -30.95 -11.49 -13.16
N ALA A 34 -30.57 -12.76 -13.07
CA ALA A 34 -29.29 -13.27 -13.48
C ALA A 34 -29.10 -12.96 -14.97
N ALA A 35 -28.34 -11.95 -15.30
CA ALA A 35 -27.70 -11.88 -16.60
C ALA A 35 -26.48 -12.81 -16.55
N PRO A 36 -26.29 -13.68 -17.55
CA PRO A 36 -25.17 -14.59 -17.59
C PRO A 36 -23.88 -13.78 -17.79
N LEU A 37 -23.03 -13.72 -16.77
CA LEU A 37 -21.63 -13.37 -16.92
C LEU A 37 -20.91 -14.57 -17.55
N ALA A 38 -21.12 -14.76 -18.85
CA ALA A 38 -20.38 -15.72 -19.64
C ALA A 38 -19.72 -14.96 -20.80
N GLY A 39 -18.59 -14.35 -20.50
CA GLY A 39 -17.55 -14.10 -21.47
C GLY A 39 -16.32 -14.83 -20.98
N PRO A 40 -15.65 -15.68 -21.82
CA PRO A 40 -14.43 -16.35 -21.38
C PRO A 40 -13.33 -15.31 -21.22
N MET A 41 -13.00 -14.95 -20.00
CA MET A 41 -11.73 -14.29 -19.69
C MET A 41 -10.62 -15.34 -19.88
N HIS A 42 -10.19 -15.54 -21.11
CA HIS A 42 -8.96 -16.25 -21.43
C HIS A 42 -7.79 -15.29 -21.32
N GLY A 43 -7.49 -14.85 -20.10
CA GLY A 43 -6.17 -14.43 -19.73
C GLY A 43 -5.34 -15.67 -19.43
N LYS A 44 -4.58 -16.16 -20.40
CA LYS A 44 -3.58 -17.21 -20.22
C LYS A 44 -2.37 -16.67 -19.44
N TYR A 45 -2.56 -16.39 -18.17
CA TYR A 45 -1.45 -16.30 -17.24
C TYR A 45 -1.55 -17.50 -16.30
N SER A 46 -1.25 -18.67 -16.86
CA SER A 46 -0.82 -19.81 -16.09
C SER A 46 0.51 -19.43 -15.48
N LEU A 47 0.54 -19.24 -14.17
CA LEU A 47 1.74 -19.57 -13.43
C LEU A 47 1.98 -21.03 -13.74
N ALA A 48 2.93 -21.32 -14.64
CA ALA A 48 3.32 -22.70 -14.92
C ALA A 48 3.52 -23.37 -13.57
N PRO A 49 2.95 -24.57 -13.33
CA PRO A 49 3.23 -25.27 -12.10
C PRO A 49 4.74 -25.46 -12.06
N ILE A 50 5.37 -24.91 -11.02
CA ILE A 50 6.80 -25.14 -10.76
C ILE A 50 6.94 -26.65 -10.65
N SER A 51 7.58 -27.26 -11.64
CA SER A 51 7.78 -28.69 -11.72
C SER A 51 8.50 -29.15 -10.46
N THR A 52 7.85 -29.97 -9.65
CA THR A 52 8.34 -30.47 -8.36
C THR A 52 9.26 -31.68 -8.50
N ALA A 53 10.13 -31.72 -9.51
CA ALA A 53 11.00 -32.88 -9.72
C ALA A 53 12.40 -32.50 -10.21
N GLN A 54 13.10 -31.70 -9.43
CA GLN A 54 14.58 -31.71 -9.38
C GLN A 54 14.97 -31.38 -7.95
N ALA A 55 15.91 -32.17 -7.38
CA ALA A 55 16.47 -31.86 -6.07
C ALA A 55 17.01 -30.43 -6.10
N GLN A 56 16.31 -29.52 -5.41
CA GLN A 56 16.73 -28.13 -5.31
C GLN A 56 18.12 -28.12 -4.67
N PRO A 57 19.11 -27.41 -5.24
CA PRO A 57 20.31 -27.10 -4.50
C PRO A 57 19.89 -26.44 -3.18
N ALA A 58 20.56 -26.83 -2.09
CA ALA A 58 20.27 -26.30 -0.76
C ALA A 58 20.17 -24.77 -0.86
N MET A 59 18.99 -24.22 -0.55
CA MET A 59 18.76 -22.78 -0.61
C MET A 59 19.87 -22.07 0.15
N PRO A 60 20.44 -20.98 -0.38
CA PRO A 60 21.29 -20.13 0.43
C PRO A 60 20.44 -19.73 1.64
N LYS A 61 20.88 -20.11 2.84
CA LYS A 61 20.15 -19.83 4.08
C LYS A 61 19.98 -18.32 4.16
N LEU A 62 18.78 -17.81 3.83
CA LEU A 62 18.36 -16.48 4.25
C LEU A 62 18.69 -16.41 5.73
N SER A 63 19.57 -15.53 6.17
CA SER A 63 20.28 -15.57 7.46
C SER A 63 19.45 -16.26 8.54
N ASP A 64 19.90 -17.40 9.07
CA ASP A 64 19.26 -18.17 10.16
C ASP A 64 19.11 -17.35 11.46
N LYS A 65 19.41 -16.05 11.42
CA LYS A 65 19.31 -15.17 12.57
C LYS A 65 17.85 -14.82 12.81
N LYS A 66 17.37 -15.22 13.98
CA LYS A 66 16.10 -14.78 14.54
C LYS A 66 16.03 -13.25 14.49
N TRP A 67 15.00 -12.67 13.82
CA TRP A 67 14.80 -11.21 13.68
C TRP A 67 13.81 -10.61 14.69
N TRP A 68 13.34 -11.44 15.62
CA TRP A 68 12.47 -11.00 16.71
C TRP A 68 13.08 -11.30 18.07
N PRO A 69 12.76 -10.53 19.12
CA PRO A 69 11.86 -9.36 19.09
C PRO A 69 12.45 -8.22 18.25
N SER A 70 11.56 -7.33 17.78
CA SER A 70 11.97 -6.14 17.05
C SER A 70 12.77 -5.19 17.96
N LYS A 71 13.51 -4.25 17.37
CA LYS A 71 14.20 -3.19 18.12
C LYS A 71 13.26 -2.28 18.92
N TRP A 72 11.96 -2.31 18.60
CA TRP A 72 10.92 -1.54 19.28
C TRP A 72 10.24 -2.29 20.43
N GLY A 73 10.62 -3.55 20.66
CA GLY A 73 10.09 -4.41 21.71
C GLY A 73 9.24 -5.56 21.19
N ALA A 74 8.96 -6.53 22.08
CA ALA A 74 8.25 -7.77 21.71
C ALA A 74 6.78 -7.56 21.35
N ASP A 75 6.14 -6.51 21.86
CA ASP A 75 4.74 -6.19 21.62
C ASP A 75 4.54 -5.16 20.50
N ASP A 76 5.61 -4.81 19.78
CA ASP A 76 5.51 -3.81 18.73
C ASP A 76 4.75 -4.33 17.51
N GLU A 77 3.76 -3.54 17.09
CA GLU A 77 2.94 -3.73 15.89
C GLU A 77 3.06 -2.56 14.90
N ARG A 78 4.03 -1.65 15.09
CA ARG A 78 4.15 -0.38 14.38
C ARG A 78 5.37 -0.28 13.47
N GLY A 79 6.37 -1.13 13.71
CA GLY A 79 7.60 -1.13 12.93
C GLY A 79 8.25 0.25 12.83
N ALA A 80 8.73 0.57 11.65
CA ALA A 80 9.44 1.83 11.42
C ALA A 80 8.58 3.09 11.55
N THR A 81 7.22 2.99 11.63
CA THR A 81 6.40 4.16 11.99
C THR A 81 6.65 4.65 13.42
N ASN A 82 7.36 3.89 14.25
CA ASN A 82 7.80 4.35 15.57
C ASN A 82 8.78 5.53 15.49
N HIS A 83 9.44 5.73 14.35
CA HIS A 83 10.22 6.95 14.08
C HIS A 83 9.39 8.22 14.06
N MET A 84 8.06 8.14 13.86
CA MET A 84 7.16 9.30 13.85
C MET A 84 6.97 9.84 15.26
N THR A 85 8.02 10.49 15.77
CA THR A 85 8.04 11.24 17.03
C THR A 85 7.64 12.69 16.77
N PRO A 86 7.20 13.46 17.80
CA PRO A 86 6.95 14.89 17.66
C PRO A 86 8.15 15.65 17.07
N GLN A 87 9.38 15.30 17.50
CA GLN A 87 10.58 15.94 16.98
C GLN A 87 10.81 15.62 15.50
N LYS A 88 10.59 14.37 15.07
CA LYS A 88 10.70 13.98 13.65
C LYS A 88 9.75 14.79 12.76
N VAL A 89 8.51 14.98 13.21
CA VAL A 89 7.51 15.79 12.52
C VAL A 89 7.94 17.25 12.41
N LEU A 90 8.40 17.84 13.51
CA LEU A 90 8.90 19.22 13.53
C LEU A 90 10.13 19.42 12.62
N ASP A 91 11.03 18.44 12.59
CA ASP A 91 12.22 18.50 11.73
C ASP A 91 11.85 18.33 10.25
N ALA A 92 10.91 17.45 9.95
CA ALA A 92 10.38 17.30 8.59
C ALA A 92 9.68 18.59 8.12
N ALA A 93 8.85 19.22 8.97
CA ALA A 93 8.13 20.44 8.64
C ALA A 93 9.03 21.60 8.21
N LYS A 94 10.29 21.65 8.68
CA LYS A 94 11.29 22.64 8.26
C LYS A 94 11.65 22.55 6.77
N TRP A 95 11.27 21.46 6.09
CA TRP A 95 11.51 21.25 4.66
C TRP A 95 10.40 21.81 3.78
N ILE A 96 9.32 22.30 4.35
CA ILE A 96 8.32 23.08 3.64
C ILE A 96 8.90 24.47 3.34
N ARG A 97 9.17 24.78 2.07
CA ARG A 97 9.88 25.99 1.64
C ARG A 97 9.00 26.91 0.80
N ASP A 98 8.23 26.37 -0.12
CA ASP A 98 7.38 27.12 -1.04
C ASP A 98 5.89 26.80 -0.89
N GLY A 99 5.53 25.87 0.02
CA GLY A 99 4.15 25.53 0.34
C GLY A 99 3.40 24.83 -0.79
N LYS A 100 4.09 24.31 -1.81
CA LYS A 100 3.45 23.55 -2.88
C LYS A 100 3.15 22.14 -2.42
N VAL A 101 1.97 21.65 -2.81
CA VAL A 101 1.51 20.30 -2.52
C VAL A 101 1.39 19.52 -3.83
N TYR A 102 2.08 18.39 -3.91
CA TYR A 102 2.07 17.48 -5.04
C TYR A 102 1.34 16.20 -4.64
N LYS A 103 0.38 15.79 -5.46
CA LYS A 103 -0.28 14.50 -5.36
C LYS A 103 0.63 13.47 -6.01
N ILE A 104 1.16 12.52 -5.23
CA ILE A 104 2.06 11.49 -5.74
C ILE A 104 1.43 10.09 -5.79
N GLY A 105 0.11 9.99 -5.58
CA GLY A 105 -0.69 8.78 -5.78
C GLY A 105 -1.42 8.81 -7.12
N ARG A 106 -1.64 7.63 -7.69
CA ARG A 106 -2.40 7.44 -8.94
C ARG A 106 -3.90 7.56 -8.69
N THR A 107 -4.63 7.91 -9.74
CA THR A 107 -6.09 7.78 -9.73
C THR A 107 -6.47 6.31 -9.79
N TYR A 108 -7.42 5.89 -8.92
CA TYR A 108 -8.01 4.56 -8.98
C TYR A 108 -9.13 4.59 -10.01
N GLU A 109 -9.01 3.80 -11.05
CA GLU A 109 -9.99 3.79 -12.14
C GLU A 109 -10.14 2.40 -12.77
N GLN A 110 -11.30 2.19 -13.40
CA GLN A 110 -11.54 0.94 -14.12
C GLN A 110 -10.52 0.76 -15.24
N GLY A 111 -9.96 -0.43 -15.35
CA GLY A 111 -8.95 -0.77 -16.37
C GLY A 111 -7.50 -0.44 -15.97
N MET A 112 -7.25 0.07 -14.76
CA MET A 112 -5.88 0.19 -14.27
C MET A 112 -5.19 -1.18 -14.18
N PRO A 113 -3.85 -1.27 -14.30
CA PRO A 113 -3.16 -2.54 -14.18
C PRO A 113 -3.37 -3.14 -12.79
N LEU A 114 -3.67 -4.44 -12.78
CA LEU A 114 -3.89 -5.23 -11.57
C LEU A 114 -2.97 -6.44 -11.60
N PHE A 115 -2.20 -6.66 -10.55
CA PHE A 115 -1.32 -7.82 -10.46
C PHE A 115 -2.09 -9.07 -10.04
N GLY A 116 -1.95 -10.16 -10.81
CA GLY A 116 -2.60 -11.44 -10.54
C GLY A 116 -4.12 -11.40 -10.72
N ALA A 117 -4.84 -12.03 -9.81
CA ALA A 117 -6.31 -12.16 -9.88
C ALA A 117 -7.07 -11.06 -9.11
N ARG A 118 -6.44 -9.92 -8.85
CA ARG A 118 -7.03 -8.80 -8.12
C ARG A 118 -8.12 -8.12 -8.94
N ALA A 119 -9.06 -7.47 -8.26
CA ALA A 119 -10.19 -6.81 -8.88
C ALA A 119 -10.36 -5.37 -8.37
N PHE A 120 -10.91 -4.51 -9.22
CA PHE A 120 -11.38 -3.19 -8.85
C PHE A 120 -12.74 -2.93 -9.50
N SER A 121 -13.75 -2.63 -8.71
CA SER A 121 -15.10 -2.35 -9.21
C SER A 121 -15.77 -1.29 -8.34
N LEU A 122 -15.94 -0.10 -8.92
CA LEU A 122 -16.73 0.98 -8.36
C LEU A 122 -18.13 0.97 -8.96
N ARG A 123 -19.17 1.06 -8.14
CA ARG A 123 -20.56 1.12 -8.56
C ARG A 123 -21.32 2.19 -7.78
N ILE A 124 -22.21 2.90 -8.47
CA ILE A 124 -23.23 3.76 -7.87
C ILE A 124 -24.59 3.14 -8.25
N PRO A 125 -25.18 2.28 -7.39
CA PRO A 125 -26.41 1.57 -7.73
C PRO A 125 -27.58 2.54 -7.88
N GLY A 126 -28.22 2.59 -9.05
CA GLY A 126 -29.47 3.28 -9.28
C GLY A 126 -29.43 4.82 -9.36
N GLY A 127 -28.29 5.42 -9.24
CA GLY A 127 -27.98 6.87 -9.19
C GLY A 127 -29.10 7.86 -9.46
N PRO A 128 -29.63 8.60 -8.47
CA PRO A 128 -29.16 8.69 -7.10
C PRO A 128 -29.50 7.46 -6.27
N THR A 129 -28.65 7.19 -5.24
CA THR A 129 -28.79 6.01 -4.37
C THR A 129 -29.98 6.16 -3.43
N GLY A 130 -30.32 7.38 -3.03
CA GLY A 130 -31.43 7.66 -2.16
C GLY A 130 -32.02 9.07 -2.29
N GLY A 131 -33.18 9.25 -1.67
CA GLY A 131 -34.01 10.45 -1.73
C GLY A 131 -35.10 10.37 -2.81
N PRO A 132 -35.96 11.46 -2.95
CA PRO A 132 -35.85 12.72 -2.21
C PRO A 132 -36.40 12.62 -0.78
N PHE A 133 -35.70 13.25 0.20
CA PHE A 133 -36.08 13.32 1.59
C PHE A 133 -36.46 14.74 2.01
N GLY A 134 -37.43 14.84 2.93
CA GLY A 134 -37.87 16.10 3.52
C GLY A 134 -38.51 17.06 2.54
N ALA A 135 -38.94 18.23 3.05
CA ALA A 135 -39.49 19.30 2.23
C ALA A 135 -38.46 19.91 1.27
N ASN A 136 -37.19 19.84 1.61
CA ASN A 136 -36.06 20.30 0.81
C ASN A 136 -35.64 19.32 -0.29
N LYS A 137 -36.30 18.17 -0.40
CA LYS A 137 -36.11 17.19 -1.50
C LYS A 137 -34.65 16.74 -1.68
N LEU A 138 -33.94 16.50 -0.56
CA LEU A 138 -32.56 16.06 -0.58
C LEU A 138 -32.40 14.69 -1.29
N VAL A 139 -31.44 14.58 -2.19
CA VAL A 139 -31.01 13.34 -2.86
C VAL A 139 -29.52 13.13 -2.63
N TYR A 140 -29.05 11.88 -2.69
CA TYR A 140 -27.63 11.54 -2.49
C TYR A 140 -27.16 10.36 -3.34
N HIS A 141 -25.85 10.27 -3.51
CA HIS A 141 -25.17 9.13 -4.10
C HIS A 141 -24.22 8.53 -3.08
N ASP A 142 -24.32 7.21 -2.91
CA ASP A 142 -23.34 6.39 -2.21
C ASP A 142 -22.77 5.39 -3.21
N GLU A 143 -21.47 5.19 -3.18
CA GLU A 143 -20.79 4.22 -3.99
C GLU A 143 -20.53 2.94 -3.21
N PHE A 144 -20.43 1.85 -3.97
CA PHE A 144 -19.94 0.55 -3.51
C PHE A 144 -18.62 0.25 -4.19
N LEU A 145 -17.59 -0.05 -3.39
CA LEU A 145 -16.26 -0.42 -3.87
C LEU A 145 -15.95 -1.88 -3.49
N ALA A 146 -15.66 -2.70 -4.50
CA ALA A 146 -15.15 -4.06 -4.32
C ALA A 146 -13.71 -4.14 -4.88
N THR A 147 -12.75 -4.41 -4.01
CA THR A 147 -11.32 -4.44 -4.37
C THR A 147 -10.48 -5.07 -3.25
N GLU A 148 -9.28 -5.53 -3.57
CA GLU A 148 -8.21 -5.79 -2.61
C GLU A 148 -7.60 -4.45 -2.18
N ILE A 149 -8.16 -3.85 -1.15
CA ILE A 149 -7.99 -2.43 -0.79
C ILE A 149 -6.54 -1.97 -0.57
N GLY A 150 -5.66 -2.86 -0.15
CA GLY A 150 -4.25 -2.56 0.08
C GLY A 150 -3.32 -3.02 -1.02
N GLN A 151 -3.86 -3.50 -2.17
CA GLN A 151 -3.10 -4.24 -3.16
C GLN A 151 -3.44 -3.87 -4.61
N VAL A 152 -4.07 -2.71 -4.82
CA VAL A 152 -4.43 -2.19 -6.14
C VAL A 152 -4.15 -0.69 -6.21
N GLY A 153 -3.87 -0.18 -7.39
CA GLY A 153 -3.52 1.23 -7.58
C GLY A 153 -2.27 1.64 -6.79
N THR A 154 -2.24 2.86 -6.28
CA THR A 154 -1.25 3.25 -5.27
C THR A 154 -1.53 2.49 -3.98
N GLN A 155 -0.61 1.63 -3.58
CA GLN A 155 -0.80 0.68 -2.49
C GLN A 155 0.29 0.81 -1.45
N PHE A 156 -0.13 0.72 -0.18
CA PHE A 156 0.74 0.81 0.98
C PHE A 156 0.70 -0.51 1.74
N ASP A 157 1.83 -1.16 1.84
CA ASP A 157 1.94 -2.45 2.51
C ASP A 157 2.14 -2.30 4.01
N GLY A 158 1.26 -2.95 4.77
CA GLY A 158 1.38 -3.08 6.21
C GLY A 158 2.23 -4.27 6.63
N LEU A 159 2.57 -4.33 7.92
CA LEU A 159 3.48 -5.32 8.49
C LEU A 159 2.90 -6.75 8.52
N GLY A 160 1.60 -6.90 8.32
CA GLY A 160 0.93 -8.19 8.22
C GLY A 160 0.78 -8.70 6.78
N HIS A 161 1.33 -7.98 5.77
CA HIS A 161 1.19 -8.36 4.37
C HIS A 161 2.12 -9.50 3.98
N ILE A 162 3.40 -9.42 4.27
CA ILE A 162 4.42 -10.40 3.87
C ILE A 162 4.98 -11.14 5.08
N GLY A 163 5.12 -12.47 4.94
CA GLY A 163 5.74 -13.35 5.92
C GLY A 163 6.71 -14.33 5.27
N ILE A 164 7.44 -15.05 6.08
CA ILE A 164 8.42 -16.07 5.66
C ILE A 164 8.03 -17.43 6.24
N GLN A 165 7.97 -18.47 5.41
CA GLN A 165 7.83 -19.85 5.84
C GLN A 165 9.19 -20.36 6.36
N LEU A 166 9.30 -20.69 7.65
CA LEU A 166 10.55 -21.16 8.24
C LEU A 166 10.66 -22.68 8.32
N GLY A 167 9.56 -23.36 8.56
CA GLY A 167 9.50 -24.79 8.72
C GLY A 167 8.73 -25.46 7.58
N LYS A 168 7.87 -26.41 7.91
CA LYS A 168 7.11 -27.18 6.94
C LYS A 168 6.19 -26.29 6.11
N ASP A 169 6.23 -26.45 4.79
CA ASP A 169 5.39 -25.70 3.86
C ASP A 169 3.90 -25.87 4.18
N GLY A 170 3.19 -24.75 4.21
CA GLY A 170 1.77 -24.68 4.53
C GLY A 170 1.42 -24.72 6.02
N ASP A 171 2.38 -24.97 6.91
CA ASP A 171 2.15 -24.90 8.35
C ASP A 171 2.11 -23.45 8.83
N LYS A 172 0.94 -22.97 9.18
CA LYS A 172 0.72 -21.59 9.64
C LYS A 172 1.46 -21.24 10.93
N SER A 173 1.82 -22.23 11.77
CA SER A 173 2.61 -22.01 12.98
C SER A 173 4.09 -21.76 12.68
N GLU A 174 4.53 -22.09 11.46
CA GLU A 174 5.89 -21.92 10.96
C GLU A 174 6.01 -20.74 9.96
N MET A 175 4.90 -20.07 9.63
CA MET A 175 4.91 -18.82 8.86
C MET A 175 5.14 -17.64 9.80
N ARG A 176 6.20 -16.88 9.61
CA ARG A 176 6.58 -15.74 10.47
C ARG A 176 6.40 -14.42 9.74
N PHE A 177 5.69 -13.52 10.37
CA PHE A 177 5.52 -12.12 9.99
C PHE A 177 6.38 -11.21 10.86
N TYR A 178 6.22 -9.90 10.70
CA TYR A 178 6.95 -8.93 11.49
C TYR A 178 6.87 -9.25 13.00
N ASN A 179 7.97 -8.98 13.68
CA ASN A 179 8.16 -9.22 15.11
C ASN A 179 7.91 -10.68 15.55
N GLY A 180 8.00 -11.63 14.61
CA GLY A 180 7.93 -13.07 14.88
C GLY A 180 6.51 -13.62 15.08
N HIS A 181 5.47 -12.83 14.86
CA HIS A 181 4.09 -13.31 14.91
C HIS A 181 3.84 -14.39 13.85
N THR A 182 3.13 -15.45 14.21
CA THR A 182 2.80 -16.54 13.29
C THR A 182 1.49 -16.29 12.55
N ALA A 183 1.35 -16.84 11.35
CA ALA A 183 0.07 -16.83 10.63
C ALA A 183 -1.04 -17.49 11.46
N ALA A 184 -0.73 -18.53 12.25
CA ALA A 184 -1.69 -19.20 13.13
C ALA A 184 -2.24 -18.26 14.22
N GLU A 185 -1.40 -17.34 14.73
CA GLU A 185 -1.79 -16.37 15.74
C GLU A 185 -2.61 -15.21 15.18
N ILE A 186 -2.19 -14.67 14.02
CA ILE A 186 -2.71 -13.40 13.52
C ILE A 186 -3.82 -13.54 12.48
N SER A 187 -3.86 -14.64 11.70
CA SER A 187 -4.82 -14.78 10.61
C SER A 187 -6.24 -15.06 11.08
N ASP A 188 -7.19 -14.34 10.50
CA ASP A 188 -8.63 -14.54 10.71
C ASP A 188 -9.37 -14.24 9.40
N ALA A 189 -10.56 -14.83 9.22
CA ALA A 189 -11.38 -14.62 8.02
C ALA A 189 -11.92 -13.18 7.89
N TYR A 190 -11.93 -12.44 8.99
CA TYR A 190 -12.47 -11.06 9.06
C TYR A 190 -11.39 -9.99 9.24
N GLY A 191 -10.13 -10.36 9.02
CA GLY A 191 -8.98 -9.48 9.15
C GLY A 191 -7.94 -10.01 10.14
N LEU A 192 -6.79 -9.37 10.16
CA LEU A 192 -5.70 -9.74 11.07
C LEU A 192 -6.03 -9.36 12.52
N LYS A 193 -5.70 -10.25 13.47
CA LYS A 193 -5.82 -9.98 14.93
C LYS A 193 -4.70 -9.08 15.44
N LYS A 194 -3.54 -9.09 14.77
CA LYS A 194 -2.37 -8.25 15.02
C LYS A 194 -1.77 -7.78 13.69
N LEU A 195 -0.91 -6.79 13.72
CA LEU A 195 -0.21 -6.23 12.57
C LEU A 195 -1.13 -5.57 11.53
N GLY A 196 -2.39 -5.28 11.87
CA GLY A 196 -3.28 -4.52 11.00
C GLY A 196 -2.82 -3.08 10.81
N VAL A 197 -3.10 -2.50 9.64
CA VAL A 197 -2.63 -1.14 9.28
C VAL A 197 -3.16 -0.05 10.21
N GLU A 198 -4.26 -0.28 10.91
CA GLU A 198 -4.81 0.65 11.91
C GLU A 198 -3.89 0.87 13.11
N LYS A 199 -2.86 0.03 13.28
CA LYS A 199 -1.85 0.15 14.34
C LYS A 199 -0.73 1.12 13.97
N LEU A 200 -0.53 1.36 12.68
CA LEU A 200 0.55 2.20 12.18
C LEU A 200 0.28 3.68 12.51
N LYS A 201 1.34 4.42 12.80
CA LYS A 201 1.23 5.87 12.97
C LYS A 201 1.12 6.55 11.61
N PRO A 202 0.41 7.70 11.52
CA PRO A 202 0.52 8.57 10.36
C PRO A 202 1.98 8.90 10.03
N LEU A 203 2.31 8.86 8.76
CA LEU A 203 3.63 9.22 8.25
C LEU A 203 3.65 10.72 7.95
N PHE A 204 4.56 11.43 8.60
CA PHE A 204 4.89 12.81 8.33
C PHE A 204 6.41 12.93 8.48
N THR A 205 7.14 12.72 7.39
CA THR A 205 8.59 12.62 7.42
C THR A 205 9.21 13.21 6.17
N ARG A 206 10.52 13.39 6.19
CA ARG A 206 11.27 13.81 5.02
C ARG A 206 11.34 12.68 3.98
N GLY A 207 11.03 13.00 2.74
CA GLY A 207 11.17 12.13 1.58
C GLY A 207 12.35 12.52 0.70
N HIS A 208 13.05 11.50 0.18
CA HIS A 208 14.15 11.64 -0.75
C HIS A 208 13.81 10.88 -2.04
N LEU A 209 13.56 11.59 -3.14
CA LEU A 209 13.35 10.99 -4.44
C LEU A 209 14.69 10.82 -5.16
N VAL A 210 15.02 9.60 -5.54
CA VAL A 210 16.18 9.28 -6.38
C VAL A 210 15.72 8.93 -7.79
N ASP A 211 16.10 9.75 -8.75
CA ASP A 211 15.71 9.62 -10.16
C ASP A 211 16.68 8.70 -10.89
N ILE A 212 16.42 7.39 -10.78
CA ILE A 212 17.25 6.35 -11.41
C ILE A 212 17.09 6.38 -12.93
N GLN A 213 15.90 6.73 -13.43
CA GLN A 213 15.67 6.90 -14.86
C GLN A 213 16.64 7.94 -15.46
N ALA A 214 16.84 9.06 -14.77
CA ALA A 214 17.79 10.10 -15.22
C ALA A 214 19.25 9.64 -15.13
N VAL A 215 19.61 8.79 -14.16
CA VAL A 215 20.94 8.17 -14.07
C VAL A 215 21.20 7.26 -15.27
N ARG A 216 20.24 6.43 -15.61
CA ARG A 216 20.34 5.47 -16.73
C ARG A 216 20.10 6.10 -18.10
N GLY A 217 19.54 7.32 -18.16
CA GLY A 217 19.19 8.03 -19.39
C GLY A 217 18.03 7.42 -20.18
N ARG A 218 17.30 6.46 -19.57
CA ARG A 218 16.16 5.75 -20.15
C ARG A 218 15.26 5.17 -19.05
N MET A 219 14.04 4.80 -19.40
CA MET A 219 13.23 3.91 -18.57
C MET A 219 13.98 2.60 -18.34
N LEU A 220 13.99 2.08 -17.12
CA LEU A 220 14.56 0.78 -16.79
C LEU A 220 13.69 -0.35 -17.36
N ASP A 221 14.28 -1.53 -17.54
CA ASP A 221 13.58 -2.72 -18.01
C ASP A 221 13.22 -3.67 -16.85
N ALA A 222 12.22 -4.55 -17.05
CA ALA A 222 11.86 -5.58 -16.09
C ALA A 222 13.07 -6.47 -15.75
N GLY A 223 13.26 -6.76 -14.46
CA GLY A 223 14.42 -7.51 -13.96
C GLY A 223 15.72 -6.70 -13.88
N GLU A 224 15.68 -5.39 -14.15
CA GLU A 224 16.83 -4.50 -14.00
C GLU A 224 16.96 -4.02 -12.55
N GLU A 225 18.02 -4.46 -11.89
CA GLU A 225 18.25 -4.15 -10.47
C GLU A 225 18.87 -2.76 -10.29
N ILE A 226 18.35 -2.01 -9.32
CA ILE A 226 18.91 -0.76 -8.82
C ILE A 226 19.95 -1.09 -7.75
N THR A 227 21.15 -0.57 -7.90
CA THR A 227 22.27 -0.75 -6.97
C THR A 227 22.47 0.46 -6.06
N VAL A 228 23.25 0.31 -4.99
CA VAL A 228 23.65 1.45 -4.13
C VAL A 228 24.49 2.46 -4.92
N ALA A 229 25.25 2.01 -5.92
CA ALA A 229 25.98 2.92 -6.81
C ALA A 229 25.04 3.80 -7.63
N ASP A 230 23.91 3.27 -8.11
CA ASP A 230 22.88 4.05 -8.79
C ASP A 230 22.25 5.09 -7.87
N VAL A 231 21.93 4.68 -6.64
CA VAL A 231 21.38 5.59 -5.60
C VAL A 231 22.33 6.77 -5.36
N ARG A 232 23.62 6.49 -5.15
CA ARG A 232 24.64 7.54 -4.97
C ARG A 232 24.80 8.44 -6.19
N SER A 233 24.75 7.87 -7.38
CA SER A 233 24.80 8.63 -8.64
C SER A 233 23.59 9.57 -8.79
N ALA A 234 22.39 9.09 -8.41
CA ALA A 234 21.19 9.93 -8.41
C ALA A 234 21.30 11.06 -7.40
N LEU A 235 21.72 10.78 -6.16
CA LEU A 235 21.93 11.80 -5.12
C LEU A 235 22.92 12.89 -5.61
N GLN A 236 24.06 12.48 -6.16
CA GLN A 236 25.06 13.41 -6.67
C GLN A 236 24.49 14.27 -7.82
N ARG A 237 23.80 13.67 -8.79
CA ARG A 237 23.17 14.36 -9.91
C ARG A 237 22.12 15.39 -9.46
N GLN A 238 21.46 15.12 -8.35
CA GLN A 238 20.42 15.95 -7.76
C GLN A 238 20.95 16.94 -6.71
N ASN A 239 22.27 17.08 -6.58
CA ASN A 239 22.95 17.93 -5.56
C ASN A 239 22.52 17.57 -4.12
N MET A 240 22.28 16.30 -3.85
CA MET A 240 21.96 15.75 -2.54
C MET A 240 23.15 14.99 -1.96
N GLN A 241 23.26 14.98 -0.64
CA GLN A 241 24.28 14.21 0.06
C GLN A 241 23.67 12.99 0.73
N GLU A 242 24.38 11.85 0.69
CA GLU A 242 23.93 10.66 1.43
C GLU A 242 23.82 10.94 2.93
N SER A 243 24.61 11.86 3.46
CA SER A 243 24.55 12.32 4.86
C SER A 243 23.29 13.13 5.21
N ASP A 244 22.53 13.59 4.21
CA ASP A 244 21.25 14.28 4.42
C ASP A 244 20.13 13.34 4.84
N ILE A 245 20.26 12.08 4.47
CA ILE A 245 19.30 11.03 4.79
C ILE A 245 19.44 10.62 6.25
N LYS A 246 18.36 10.71 7.02
CA LYS A 246 18.34 10.49 8.47
C LYS A 246 17.41 9.35 8.86
N PRO A 247 17.63 8.70 10.02
CA PRO A 247 16.72 7.70 10.55
C PRO A 247 15.25 8.16 10.51
N GLY A 248 14.38 7.27 10.06
CA GLY A 248 12.96 7.55 9.89
C GLY A 248 12.59 8.41 8.69
N ASP A 249 13.53 8.75 7.80
CA ASP A 249 13.20 9.31 6.48
C ASP A 249 12.62 8.24 5.56
N ALA A 250 11.99 8.65 4.47
CA ALA A 250 11.49 7.80 3.41
C ALA A 250 12.30 7.98 2.12
N ILE A 251 12.49 6.91 1.34
CA ILE A 251 13.18 6.97 0.05
C ILE A 251 12.28 6.50 -1.09
N PHE A 252 12.34 7.20 -2.21
CA PHE A 252 11.48 7.03 -3.38
C PHE A 252 12.34 6.79 -4.62
N PHE A 253 12.00 5.77 -5.40
CA PHE A 253 12.74 5.38 -6.61
C PHE A 253 11.90 5.68 -7.85
N ASN A 254 12.40 6.57 -8.72
CA ASN A 254 11.84 6.77 -10.04
C ASN A 254 12.59 5.91 -11.06
N THR A 255 11.91 4.95 -11.64
CA THR A 255 12.45 4.02 -12.64
C THR A 255 12.01 4.39 -14.07
N GLY A 256 10.97 5.21 -14.19
CA GLY A 256 10.26 5.49 -15.43
C GLY A 256 9.26 4.40 -15.82
N TRP A 257 9.25 3.23 -15.14
CA TRP A 257 8.31 2.13 -15.42
C TRP A 257 6.86 2.55 -15.26
N GLY A 258 6.59 3.45 -14.32
CA GLY A 258 5.29 4.04 -14.10
C GLY A 258 4.67 4.72 -15.31
N SER A 259 5.48 5.09 -16.32
CA SER A 259 4.99 5.65 -17.59
C SER A 259 4.18 4.68 -18.45
N LEU A 260 4.25 3.38 -18.16
CA LEU A 260 3.45 2.31 -18.81
C LEU A 260 2.01 2.24 -18.28
N TRP A 261 1.75 2.80 -17.10
CA TRP A 261 0.43 2.77 -16.45
C TRP A 261 -0.66 3.29 -17.39
N MET A 262 -1.75 2.53 -17.55
CA MET A 262 -2.88 2.79 -18.46
C MET A 262 -2.51 2.89 -19.96
N LYS A 263 -1.23 2.76 -20.31
CA LYS A 263 -0.77 2.78 -21.70
C LYS A 263 -0.37 1.41 -22.22
N ASN A 264 0.23 0.59 -21.36
CA ASN A 264 0.62 -0.78 -21.68
C ASN A 264 0.61 -1.62 -20.38
N ASN A 265 -0.58 -1.97 -19.91
CA ASN A 265 -0.78 -2.69 -18.67
C ASN A 265 -0.18 -4.10 -18.70
N ASP A 266 -0.17 -4.77 -19.86
CA ASP A 266 0.42 -6.10 -20.00
C ASP A 266 1.93 -6.05 -19.73
N ARG A 267 2.62 -5.08 -20.32
CA ARG A 267 4.04 -4.87 -20.05
C ARG A 267 4.28 -4.42 -18.60
N PHE A 268 3.44 -3.53 -18.07
CA PHE A 268 3.54 -3.06 -16.70
C PHE A 268 3.50 -4.23 -15.71
N ASN A 269 2.59 -5.22 -15.93
CA ASN A 269 2.41 -6.38 -15.06
C ASN A 269 3.38 -7.54 -15.35
N SER A 270 4.16 -7.53 -16.43
CA SER A 270 5.02 -8.65 -16.82
C SER A 270 6.28 -8.83 -15.97
N GLY A 271 6.58 -7.86 -15.13
CA GLY A 271 7.76 -7.73 -14.27
C GLY A 271 8.03 -6.25 -14.06
N GLU A 272 9.12 -5.91 -13.39
CA GLU A 272 9.51 -4.52 -13.17
C GLU A 272 10.99 -4.37 -12.82
N PRO A 273 11.58 -3.19 -13.02
CA PRO A 273 12.84 -2.82 -12.39
C PRO A 273 12.60 -2.48 -10.92
N GLY A 274 13.63 -2.57 -10.10
CA GLY A 274 13.50 -2.17 -8.71
C GLY A 274 14.76 -2.41 -7.90
N ILE A 275 14.68 -2.19 -6.60
CA ILE A 275 15.79 -2.37 -5.70
C ILE A 275 16.06 -3.87 -5.44
N GLY A 276 17.34 -4.19 -5.24
CA GLY A 276 17.77 -5.51 -4.78
C GLY A 276 18.13 -5.54 -3.31
N LEU A 277 18.65 -6.67 -2.85
CA LEU A 277 19.05 -6.88 -1.45
C LEU A 277 20.20 -5.96 -1.00
N GLU A 278 21.05 -5.50 -1.93
CA GLU A 278 22.12 -4.54 -1.61
C GLU A 278 21.50 -3.21 -1.13
N VAL A 279 20.55 -2.67 -1.88
CA VAL A 279 19.86 -1.43 -1.52
C VAL A 279 18.98 -1.64 -0.27
N ALA A 280 18.32 -2.80 -0.13
CA ALA A 280 17.56 -3.12 1.07
C ALA A 280 18.42 -3.04 2.34
N ARG A 281 19.63 -3.60 2.31
CA ARG A 281 20.57 -3.51 3.43
C ARG A 281 21.02 -2.07 3.71
N TRP A 282 21.29 -1.31 2.66
CA TRP A 282 21.60 0.11 2.79
C TRP A 282 20.43 0.90 3.42
N VAL A 283 19.19 0.62 3.05
CA VAL A 283 17.98 1.20 3.67
C VAL A 283 17.90 0.87 5.16
N ILE A 284 18.21 -0.38 5.53
CA ILE A 284 18.24 -0.84 6.92
C ILE A 284 19.35 -0.12 7.71
N GLU A 285 20.54 -0.01 7.15
CA GLU A 285 21.68 0.69 7.77
C GLU A 285 21.39 2.18 7.99
N LYS A 286 20.65 2.81 7.08
CA LYS A 286 20.19 4.21 7.23
C LYS A 286 19.00 4.34 8.19
N ASP A 287 18.45 3.24 8.66
CA ASP A 287 17.29 3.19 9.55
C ASP A 287 16.07 3.96 9.00
N LEU A 288 15.77 3.77 7.71
CA LEU A 288 14.66 4.44 7.05
C LEU A 288 13.32 3.84 7.47
N CYS A 289 12.23 4.59 7.32
CA CYS A 289 10.92 4.10 7.68
C CYS A 289 10.14 3.48 6.50
N LEU A 290 10.52 3.84 5.27
CA LEU A 290 9.73 3.46 4.10
C LEU A 290 10.57 3.49 2.83
N THR A 291 10.34 2.51 1.96
CA THR A 291 10.73 2.52 0.55
C THR A 291 9.51 2.71 -0.34
N ALA A 292 9.67 3.39 -1.48
CA ALA A 292 8.58 3.60 -2.41
C ALA A 292 9.07 3.69 -3.85
N ALA A 293 8.21 3.37 -4.84
CA ALA A 293 8.58 3.46 -6.25
C ALA A 293 7.37 3.72 -7.16
N ASP A 294 7.65 4.01 -8.43
CA ASP A 294 6.66 4.10 -9.51
C ASP A 294 6.27 2.72 -10.08
N THR A 295 6.74 1.63 -9.46
CA THR A 295 6.51 0.22 -9.78
C THR A 295 5.55 -0.45 -8.79
N TRP A 296 5.11 -1.70 -9.07
CA TRP A 296 4.06 -2.38 -8.29
C TRP A 296 4.57 -3.27 -7.15
N ALA A 297 5.91 -3.36 -6.96
CA ALA A 297 6.53 -4.09 -5.85
C ALA A 297 7.77 -3.38 -5.26
N VAL A 298 8.19 -2.22 -5.79
CA VAL A 298 9.43 -1.52 -5.39
C VAL A 298 10.69 -2.33 -5.67
N GLU A 299 10.68 -3.65 -5.47
CA GLU A 299 11.82 -4.54 -5.73
C GLU A 299 11.85 -5.06 -7.17
N VAL A 300 13.03 -5.48 -7.59
CA VAL A 300 13.25 -6.02 -8.93
C VAL A 300 12.49 -7.33 -9.15
N VAL A 301 11.70 -7.42 -10.23
CA VAL A 301 10.96 -8.63 -10.64
C VAL A 301 11.16 -8.89 -12.13
N PRO A 302 11.63 -10.11 -12.54
CA PRO A 302 12.07 -11.21 -11.69
C PRO A 302 13.35 -10.89 -10.93
N ASN A 303 13.53 -11.53 -9.76
CA ASN A 303 14.75 -11.38 -9.00
C ASN A 303 15.96 -11.91 -9.81
N PRO A 304 17.13 -11.23 -9.84
CA PRO A 304 18.33 -11.71 -10.51
C PRO A 304 18.78 -13.11 -10.05
N ASP A 305 18.63 -13.41 -8.75
CA ASP A 305 18.75 -14.79 -8.26
C ASP A 305 17.41 -15.51 -8.43
N LYS A 306 17.36 -16.46 -9.37
CA LYS A 306 16.16 -17.23 -9.71
C LYS A 306 15.60 -18.10 -8.56
N ASN A 307 16.36 -18.26 -7.48
CA ASN A 307 15.92 -18.99 -6.29
C ASN A 307 15.14 -18.08 -5.32
N LEU A 308 15.13 -16.78 -5.53
CA LEU A 308 14.50 -15.80 -4.66
C LEU A 308 13.25 -15.21 -5.30
N ALA A 309 12.22 -15.00 -4.48
CA ALA A 309 11.03 -14.28 -4.84
C ALA A 309 10.68 -13.31 -3.71
N PHE A 310 10.46 -12.03 -4.03
CA PHE A 310 10.11 -10.98 -3.07
C PHE A 310 11.03 -10.92 -1.84
N ALA A 311 12.34 -11.08 -2.09
CA ALA A 311 13.36 -11.13 -1.05
C ALA A 311 13.56 -9.80 -0.33
N VAL A 312 13.35 -8.68 -1.03
CA VAL A 312 13.44 -7.34 -0.46
C VAL A 312 12.27 -7.06 0.48
N HIS A 313 11.04 -7.46 0.12
CA HIS A 313 9.89 -7.40 1.03
C HIS A 313 10.15 -8.17 2.32
N ALA A 314 10.62 -9.41 2.18
CA ALA A 314 10.95 -10.24 3.34
C ALA A 314 12.01 -9.57 4.23
N GLU A 315 13.03 -8.96 3.63
CA GLU A 315 14.10 -8.30 4.38
C GLU A 315 13.62 -7.00 5.05
N LEU A 316 12.93 -6.13 4.31
CA LEU A 316 12.49 -4.82 4.82
C LEU A 316 11.29 -4.94 5.75
N GLN A 317 10.18 -5.53 5.29
CA GLN A 317 8.93 -5.54 6.05
C GLN A 317 8.94 -6.60 7.15
N THR A 318 9.19 -7.87 6.78
CA THR A 318 9.07 -8.97 7.73
C THR A 318 10.14 -8.90 8.81
N LYS A 319 11.40 -8.64 8.45
CA LYS A 319 12.50 -8.68 9.41
C LYS A 319 12.72 -7.34 10.11
N HIS A 320 12.57 -6.21 9.42
CA HIS A 320 12.96 -4.90 9.96
C HIS A 320 11.79 -3.94 10.18
N GLY A 321 10.56 -4.30 9.74
CA GLY A 321 9.37 -3.46 9.92
C GLY A 321 9.41 -2.15 9.13
N ILE A 322 10.20 -2.10 8.04
CA ILE A 322 10.28 -0.98 7.11
C ILE A 322 9.19 -1.18 6.06
N LEU A 323 8.42 -0.14 5.78
CA LEU A 323 7.20 -0.20 4.98
C LEU A 323 7.46 0.01 3.49
N ASN A 324 6.53 -0.42 2.64
CA ASN A 324 6.55 -0.17 1.20
C ASN A 324 5.36 0.68 0.77
N HIS A 325 5.58 1.55 -0.25
CA HIS A 325 4.53 2.29 -0.92
C HIS A 325 4.76 2.24 -2.43
N GLU A 326 3.81 1.69 -3.15
CA GLU A 326 3.96 1.25 -4.53
C GLU A 326 3.06 2.02 -5.49
N ASN A 327 3.39 1.97 -6.78
CA ASN A 327 2.64 2.63 -7.86
C ASN A 327 2.50 4.15 -7.67
N LEU A 328 3.57 4.82 -7.27
CA LEU A 328 3.57 6.27 -7.12
C LEU A 328 3.78 6.99 -8.46
N VAL A 329 3.60 8.31 -8.44
CA VAL A 329 3.79 9.21 -9.59
C VAL A 329 4.70 10.36 -9.16
N PHE A 330 5.79 10.58 -9.92
CA PHE A 330 6.81 11.57 -9.58
C PHE A 330 7.00 12.67 -10.65
N ASP A 331 6.24 12.61 -11.76
CA ASP A 331 6.43 13.49 -12.92
C ASP A 331 6.44 14.98 -12.55
N GLU A 332 5.50 15.44 -11.72
CA GLU A 332 5.40 16.84 -11.31
C GLU A 332 6.57 17.25 -10.39
N LEU A 333 7.00 16.37 -9.48
CA LEU A 333 8.15 16.62 -8.62
C LEU A 333 9.44 16.73 -9.45
N ILE A 334 9.64 15.81 -10.38
CA ILE A 334 10.82 15.79 -11.26
C ILE A 334 10.84 17.03 -12.16
N ALA A 335 9.72 17.35 -12.79
CA ALA A 335 9.58 18.55 -13.63
C ALA A 335 9.86 19.85 -12.85
N ALA A 336 9.53 19.87 -11.55
CA ALA A 336 9.79 20.99 -10.66
C ALA A 336 11.20 20.96 -10.04
N GLY A 337 12.01 19.92 -10.28
CA GLY A 337 13.32 19.73 -9.66
C GLY A 337 13.25 19.50 -8.13
N LYS A 338 12.16 18.91 -7.64
CA LYS A 338 11.89 18.71 -6.21
C LYS A 338 12.18 17.27 -5.81
N TYR A 339 13.39 17.02 -5.36
CA TYR A 339 13.88 15.70 -4.97
C TYR A 339 13.88 15.47 -3.44
N GLN A 340 13.63 16.52 -2.66
CA GLN A 340 13.46 16.49 -1.21
C GLN A 340 12.18 17.22 -0.83
N PHE A 341 11.34 16.58 -0.02
CA PHE A 341 10.02 17.08 0.35
C PHE A 341 9.58 16.51 1.70
N VAL A 342 8.49 17.02 2.22
CA VAL A 342 7.79 16.37 3.33
C VAL A 342 6.81 15.37 2.74
N TYR A 343 7.00 14.09 3.04
CA TYR A 343 6.09 13.02 2.70
C TYR A 343 5.02 12.88 3.78
N ILE A 344 3.76 12.89 3.35
CA ILE A 344 2.60 12.77 4.24
C ILE A 344 1.69 11.66 3.72
N PHE A 345 1.41 10.69 4.59
CA PHE A 345 0.45 9.63 4.32
C PHE A 345 -0.13 9.06 5.62
N THR A 346 -1.42 8.78 5.61
CA THR A 346 -2.09 8.06 6.70
C THR A 346 -2.83 6.87 6.10
N PRO A 347 -2.48 5.64 6.48
CA PRO A 347 -3.26 4.47 6.06
C PRO A 347 -4.71 4.60 6.49
N SER A 348 -5.64 4.15 5.64
CA SER A 348 -7.06 4.00 6.01
C SER A 348 -7.15 3.06 7.21
N PRO A 349 -7.74 3.46 8.35
CA PRO A 349 -7.69 2.70 9.59
C PRO A 349 -8.69 1.54 9.59
N ILE A 350 -8.60 0.67 8.59
CA ILE A 350 -9.42 -0.54 8.47
C ILE A 350 -8.81 -1.60 9.39
N LYS A 351 -9.54 -1.95 10.44
CA LYS A 351 -9.08 -2.90 11.44
C LYS A 351 -8.76 -4.25 10.81
N GLY A 352 -7.53 -4.69 11.01
CA GLY A 352 -7.04 -5.97 10.54
C GLY A 352 -6.72 -6.03 9.04
N ALA A 353 -6.72 -4.90 8.32
CA ALA A 353 -6.27 -4.88 6.94
C ALA A 353 -4.74 -5.05 6.85
N THR A 354 -4.29 -5.73 5.80
CA THR A 354 -2.86 -6.02 5.55
C THR A 354 -2.14 -4.87 4.85
N GLY A 355 -2.90 -3.98 4.22
CA GLY A 355 -2.39 -2.82 3.48
C GLY A 355 -3.46 -1.74 3.36
N SER A 356 -3.15 -0.66 2.69
CA SER A 356 -4.05 0.49 2.53
C SER A 356 -3.95 1.06 1.13
N ASN A 357 -5.10 1.48 0.63
CA ASN A 357 -5.16 2.45 -0.45
C ASN A 357 -4.92 3.87 0.09
N GLY A 358 -4.83 4.83 -0.81
CA GLY A 358 -4.80 6.24 -0.46
C GLY A 358 -3.95 7.06 -1.44
N CYS A 359 -3.97 8.35 -1.23
CA CYS A 359 -3.17 9.26 -2.03
C CYS A 359 -2.13 9.94 -1.14
N PRO A 360 -0.87 9.52 -1.18
CA PRO A 360 0.21 10.23 -0.52
C PRO A 360 0.45 11.57 -1.19
N ILE A 361 0.91 12.53 -0.39
CA ILE A 361 1.30 13.85 -0.89
C ILE A 361 2.74 14.16 -0.53
N ALA A 362 3.39 14.93 -1.40
CA ALA A 362 4.68 15.56 -1.17
C ALA A 362 4.45 17.08 -1.01
N VAL A 363 5.04 17.68 0.03
CA VAL A 363 4.95 19.11 0.30
C VAL A 363 6.35 19.71 0.28
N THR A 364 6.55 20.80 -0.49
CA THR A 364 7.85 21.44 -0.68
C THR A 364 7.90 22.89 -0.19
#